data_a7a6457adfc107c0ef68de8040aaea8e
#
_entry.id   a7a6457adfc107c0ef68de8040aaea8e
#
_cell.length_a   1.000
_cell.length_b   1.000
_cell.length_c   1.000
_cell.angle_alpha   90.00
_cell.angle_beta   90.00
_cell.angle_gamma   90.00
#
_symmetry.space_group_name_H-M   'P 1'
#
loop_
_entity.id
_entity.type
_entity.pdbx_description
1 polymer ?
#
loop_
_entity_poly.entity_id
_entity_poly.type
_entity_poly.pdbx_seq_one_letter_code
_entity_poly.pdbx_strand_id
1 'polypeptide(L)'
;MGQRINRCVELLEQDQAIYYDGPHRGHLLTQAQGRIDAATWADYMDVGMEHGSFDMAGLAEYMRGMVDAGPTRSGHRTPTVIVEAPVNGIDAAHVRQNAWQFRQILGRGVHGILLCQAESADAVRAFVESCRYPHNTLGVDPAIPSPLARMGGAVRAKDGGADAAGRKLLGIGTRGRGSETTAAPVWGLSSEDYMDRCDPWPLNPRGELLLGVKLESPEGVAHCEEIIAVPGLGFAEIGPGDLSLSLGYRTIPREPYPKEMQEARDRILGACRSCGVAFLQSCTADNIIERIDEGVRVIAGHSEAAAVRGRAHQKRTMPV
;
A
#
# COMPACT_ATOMS: atom_id res chain seq x y z
N MET A 1 -1.45 5.49 -23.64
CA MET A 1 -0.68 5.85 -22.42
C MET A 1 0.55 4.95 -22.41
N GLY A 2 1.70 5.43 -21.96
CA GLY A 2 2.87 4.55 -21.76
C GLY A 2 2.55 3.52 -20.67
N GLN A 3 3.25 2.38 -20.70
CA GLN A 3 3.14 1.32 -19.69
C GLN A 3 3.38 1.86 -18.27
N ARG A 4 2.60 1.40 -17.30
CA ARG A 4 2.82 1.70 -15.88
C ARG A 4 4.16 1.11 -15.40
N ILE A 5 4.73 1.70 -14.37
CA ILE A 5 5.88 1.12 -13.66
C ILE A 5 5.38 0.05 -12.68
N ASN A 6 4.32 0.38 -11.95
CA ASN A 6 3.69 -0.50 -10.98
C ASN A 6 2.58 -1.33 -11.64
N ARG A 7 2.86 -2.63 -11.86
CA ARG A 7 1.91 -3.56 -12.47
C ARG A 7 0.59 -3.64 -11.70
N CYS A 8 0.63 -3.56 -10.38
CA CYS A 8 -0.57 -3.62 -9.57
C CYS A 8 -1.48 -2.41 -9.79
N VAL A 9 -0.91 -1.22 -9.96
CA VAL A 9 -1.69 -0.03 -10.34
C VAL A 9 -2.35 -0.23 -11.70
N GLU A 10 -1.59 -0.73 -12.69
CA GLU A 10 -2.13 -0.99 -14.04
C GLU A 10 -3.31 -1.99 -14.03
N LEU A 11 -3.24 -3.00 -13.18
CA LEU A 11 -4.30 -4.00 -13.05
C LEU A 11 -5.52 -3.44 -12.30
N LEU A 12 -5.31 -2.69 -11.22
CA LEU A 12 -6.40 -2.07 -10.47
C LEU A 12 -7.15 -1.03 -11.30
N GLU A 13 -6.47 -0.29 -12.19
CA GLU A 13 -7.11 0.62 -13.16
C GLU A 13 -8.03 -0.11 -14.14
N GLN A 14 -7.76 -1.38 -14.41
CA GLN A 14 -8.57 -2.26 -15.27
C GLN A 14 -9.62 -3.04 -14.48
N ASP A 15 -9.83 -2.71 -13.21
CA ASP A 15 -10.70 -3.45 -12.27
C ASP A 15 -10.31 -4.92 -12.11
N GLN A 16 -9.04 -5.26 -12.34
CA GLN A 16 -8.50 -6.61 -12.18
C GLN A 16 -8.03 -6.82 -10.74
N ALA A 17 -8.36 -7.95 -10.18
CA ALA A 17 -7.81 -8.37 -8.89
C ALA A 17 -6.31 -8.63 -8.99
N ILE A 18 -5.56 -8.21 -7.98
CA ILE A 18 -4.12 -8.47 -7.84
C ILE A 18 -3.88 -9.52 -6.77
N TYR A 19 -2.84 -10.32 -6.96
CA TYR A 19 -2.52 -11.46 -6.10
C TYR A 19 -1.10 -11.30 -5.57
N TYR A 20 -0.90 -11.59 -4.28
CA TYR A 20 0.44 -11.54 -3.71
C TYR A 20 0.95 -12.89 -3.21
N ASP A 21 2.25 -12.98 -3.16
CA ASP A 21 3.01 -13.99 -2.46
C ASP A 21 4.04 -13.30 -1.56
N GLY A 22 4.56 -14.01 -0.57
CA GLY A 22 5.55 -13.49 0.36
C GLY A 22 5.16 -13.74 1.82
N PRO A 23 6.13 -14.04 2.68
CA PRO A 23 5.84 -14.33 4.08
C PRO A 23 5.72 -13.05 4.93
N HIS A 24 4.62 -12.89 5.64
CA HIS A 24 4.42 -11.82 6.63
C HIS A 24 5.45 -11.80 7.77
N ARG A 25 6.12 -12.94 8.02
CA ARG A 25 7.04 -13.11 9.19
C ARG A 25 8.50 -12.85 8.87
N GLY A 26 8.77 -12.15 7.81
CA GLY A 26 10.11 -11.87 7.33
C GLY A 26 10.45 -12.66 6.07
N HIS A 27 11.19 -12.04 5.22
CA HIS A 27 11.57 -12.53 3.91
C HIS A 27 13.09 -12.70 3.85
N LEU A 28 13.57 -13.67 3.08
CA LEU A 28 15.00 -13.79 2.83
C LEU A 28 15.42 -12.68 1.85
N LEU A 29 15.83 -11.55 2.39
CA LEU A 29 16.18 -10.37 1.62
C LEU A 29 17.62 -10.45 1.11
N THR A 30 17.83 -11.21 0.04
CA THR A 30 19.12 -11.32 -0.65
C THR A 30 18.96 -11.08 -2.15
N GLN A 31 20.03 -10.71 -2.83
CA GLN A 31 20.03 -10.57 -4.29
C GLN A 31 19.65 -11.90 -4.99
N ALA A 32 20.12 -13.03 -4.47
CA ALA A 32 19.78 -14.34 -5.02
C ALA A 32 18.28 -14.64 -4.90
N GLN A 33 17.68 -14.35 -3.75
CA GLN A 33 16.24 -14.53 -3.55
C GLN A 33 15.43 -13.57 -4.43
N GLY A 34 15.86 -12.31 -4.58
CA GLY A 34 15.20 -11.36 -5.48
C GLY A 34 15.16 -11.85 -6.93
N ARG A 35 16.22 -12.50 -7.42
CA ARG A 35 16.22 -13.14 -8.76
C ARG A 35 15.24 -14.30 -8.88
N ILE A 36 15.07 -15.08 -7.82
CA ILE A 36 14.11 -16.19 -7.80
C ILE A 36 12.68 -15.63 -7.82
N ASP A 37 12.40 -14.67 -6.95
CA ASP A 37 11.06 -14.12 -6.77
C ASP A 37 10.64 -13.19 -7.93
N ALA A 38 11.57 -12.72 -8.73
CA ALA A 38 11.26 -12.03 -10.00
C ALA A 38 10.45 -12.87 -10.98
N ALA A 39 10.53 -14.20 -10.88
CA ALA A 39 9.75 -15.16 -11.67
C ALA A 39 8.45 -15.61 -10.95
N THR A 40 7.99 -14.87 -9.94
CA THR A 40 6.80 -15.22 -9.18
C THR A 40 5.54 -15.34 -10.05
N TRP A 41 4.64 -16.24 -9.64
CA TRP A 41 3.27 -16.33 -10.18
C TRP A 41 2.37 -15.16 -9.70
N ALA A 42 2.77 -14.44 -8.66
CA ALA A 42 2.00 -13.37 -8.06
C ALA A 42 2.16 -12.03 -8.82
N ASP A 43 1.26 -11.11 -8.58
CA ASP A 43 1.35 -9.76 -9.14
C ASP A 43 2.29 -8.87 -8.33
N TYR A 44 2.38 -9.13 -7.02
CA TYR A 44 3.36 -8.49 -6.17
C TYR A 44 3.92 -9.42 -5.11
N MET A 45 5.10 -9.07 -4.64
CA MET A 45 5.72 -9.67 -3.47
C MET A 45 5.43 -8.80 -2.26
N ASP A 46 4.90 -9.42 -1.21
CA ASP A 46 4.73 -8.80 0.08
C ASP A 46 5.98 -9.06 0.94
N VAL A 47 6.52 -8.00 1.53
CA VAL A 47 7.70 -8.07 2.39
C VAL A 47 7.31 -7.63 3.80
N GLY A 48 7.02 -8.60 4.66
CA GLY A 48 6.60 -8.36 6.04
C GLY A 48 7.76 -7.90 6.91
N MET A 49 7.78 -6.63 7.29
CA MET A 49 8.70 -6.06 8.29
C MET A 49 7.99 -5.72 9.61
N GLU A 50 6.67 -5.87 9.67
CA GLU A 50 5.89 -5.75 10.89
C GLU A 50 6.29 -6.85 11.91
N HIS A 51 6.32 -8.09 11.44
CA HIS A 51 6.67 -9.27 12.23
C HIS A 51 8.05 -9.83 11.88
N GLY A 52 8.72 -9.28 10.89
CA GLY A 52 10.05 -9.65 10.42
C GLY A 52 11.12 -8.64 10.79
N SER A 53 12.32 -8.85 10.28
CA SER A 53 13.44 -7.93 10.51
C SER A 53 13.31 -6.67 9.66
N PHE A 54 13.56 -5.51 10.27
CA PHE A 54 13.73 -4.25 9.53
C PHE A 54 15.12 -4.22 8.86
N ASP A 55 15.28 -4.98 7.78
CA ASP A 55 16.55 -5.15 7.07
C ASP A 55 16.60 -4.31 5.79
N MET A 56 17.05 -3.08 5.89
CA MET A 56 17.16 -2.16 4.75
C MET A 56 18.33 -2.49 3.82
N ALA A 57 19.39 -3.13 4.31
CA ALA A 57 20.49 -3.57 3.46
C ALA A 57 20.06 -4.77 2.62
N GLY A 58 19.43 -5.75 3.24
CA GLY A 58 18.85 -6.89 2.55
C GLY A 58 17.79 -6.49 1.53
N LEU A 59 16.89 -5.54 1.87
CA LEU A 59 15.88 -5.05 0.92
C LEU A 59 16.53 -4.42 -0.32
N ALA A 60 17.64 -3.67 -0.17
CA ALA A 60 18.36 -3.12 -1.32
C ALA A 60 18.93 -4.23 -2.23
N GLU A 61 19.52 -5.28 -1.64
CA GLU A 61 20.04 -6.43 -2.40
C GLU A 61 18.91 -7.19 -3.08
N TYR A 62 17.78 -7.40 -2.39
CA TYR A 62 16.60 -8.06 -2.92
C TYR A 62 16.04 -7.31 -4.15
N MET A 63 15.84 -5.99 -4.06
CA MET A 63 15.38 -5.16 -5.18
C MET A 63 16.39 -5.16 -6.34
N ARG A 64 17.69 -5.19 -6.06
CA ARG A 64 18.71 -5.38 -7.09
C ARG A 64 18.55 -6.72 -7.81
N GLY A 65 18.32 -7.79 -7.04
CA GLY A 65 18.07 -9.12 -7.59
C GLY A 65 16.87 -9.16 -8.52
N MET A 66 15.78 -8.48 -8.13
CA MET A 66 14.58 -8.31 -8.97
C MET A 66 14.92 -7.65 -10.32
N VAL A 67 15.69 -6.57 -10.29
CA VAL A 67 16.11 -5.85 -11.52
C VAL A 67 17.04 -6.69 -12.38
N ASP A 68 17.99 -7.39 -11.77
CA ASP A 68 18.97 -8.24 -12.47
C ASP A 68 18.33 -9.44 -13.19
N ALA A 69 17.18 -9.90 -12.72
CA ALA A 69 16.45 -10.98 -13.39
C ALA A 69 15.86 -10.56 -14.74
N GLY A 70 15.78 -9.26 -14.98
CA GLY A 70 15.17 -8.70 -16.18
C GLY A 70 13.66 -8.50 -16.05
N PRO A 71 13.01 -8.01 -17.13
CA PRO A 71 11.62 -7.64 -17.09
C PRO A 71 10.72 -8.87 -16.92
N THR A 72 9.57 -8.65 -16.27
CA THR A 72 8.49 -9.64 -16.16
C THR A 72 7.90 -9.98 -17.54
N ARG A 73 7.12 -11.04 -17.61
CA ARG A 73 6.43 -11.43 -18.87
C ARG A 73 5.43 -10.38 -19.34
N SER A 74 4.91 -9.54 -18.44
CA SER A 74 4.08 -8.40 -18.79
C SER A 74 4.87 -7.15 -19.22
N GLY A 75 6.21 -7.24 -19.26
CA GLY A 75 7.09 -6.16 -19.71
C GLY A 75 7.45 -5.14 -18.61
N HIS A 76 6.92 -5.26 -17.39
CA HIS A 76 7.33 -4.42 -16.27
C HIS A 76 8.75 -4.76 -15.83
N ARG A 77 9.49 -3.76 -15.36
CA ARG A 77 10.90 -3.91 -15.00
C ARG A 77 11.14 -4.92 -13.88
N THR A 78 10.22 -4.98 -12.92
CA THR A 78 10.19 -5.97 -11.83
C THR A 78 8.74 -6.31 -11.51
N PRO A 79 8.45 -7.41 -10.77
CA PRO A 79 7.20 -7.51 -10.02
C PRO A 79 7.04 -6.31 -9.10
N THR A 80 5.81 -5.95 -8.76
CA THR A 80 5.55 -4.99 -7.70
C THR A 80 6.06 -5.55 -6.36
N VAL A 81 6.65 -4.69 -5.52
CA VAL A 81 7.04 -5.04 -4.14
C VAL A 81 6.37 -4.06 -3.20
N ILE A 82 5.63 -4.58 -2.22
CA ILE A 82 4.97 -3.82 -1.15
C ILE A 82 5.58 -4.27 0.18
N VAL A 83 5.83 -3.32 1.06
CA VAL A 83 6.41 -3.60 2.39
C VAL A 83 5.38 -3.35 3.47
N GLU A 84 5.12 -4.32 4.32
CA GLU A 84 4.41 -4.11 5.59
C GLU A 84 5.35 -3.41 6.56
N ALA A 85 5.09 -2.14 6.83
CA ALA A 85 5.98 -1.33 7.65
C ALA A 85 5.78 -1.63 9.15
N PRO A 86 6.85 -1.62 9.96
CA PRO A 86 6.75 -1.89 11.39
C PRO A 86 6.16 -0.71 12.20
N VAL A 87 5.65 0.31 11.53
CA VAL A 87 5.04 1.49 12.15
C VAL A 87 3.55 1.27 12.31
N ASN A 88 3.05 1.40 13.54
CA ASN A 88 1.63 1.35 13.82
C ASN A 88 0.93 2.68 13.52
N GLY A 89 -0.20 2.63 12.85
CA GLY A 89 -1.01 3.78 12.46
C GLY A 89 -1.95 4.30 13.56
N ILE A 90 -1.53 4.30 14.84
CA ILE A 90 -2.38 4.63 15.98
C ILE A 90 -2.75 6.11 16.06
N ASP A 91 -1.76 7.00 15.89
CA ASP A 91 -1.97 8.44 15.88
C ASP A 91 -0.95 9.15 14.97
N ALA A 92 -1.26 10.42 14.63
CA ALA A 92 -0.42 11.21 13.73
C ALA A 92 0.96 11.54 14.29
N ALA A 93 1.11 11.66 15.60
CA ALA A 93 2.40 11.98 16.23
C ALA A 93 3.32 10.77 16.15
N HIS A 94 2.80 9.58 16.45
CA HIS A 94 3.52 8.31 16.33
C HIS A 94 4.00 8.09 14.89
N VAL A 95 3.12 8.24 13.90
CA VAL A 95 3.47 8.09 12.49
C VAL A 95 4.53 9.10 12.05
N ARG A 96 4.41 10.38 12.42
CA ARG A 96 5.40 11.43 12.07
C ARG A 96 6.77 11.16 12.69
N GLN A 97 6.83 10.68 13.94
CA GLN A 97 8.08 10.32 14.59
C GLN A 97 8.79 9.15 13.90
N ASN A 98 8.03 8.22 13.32
CA ASN A 98 8.53 7.05 12.63
C ASN A 98 8.61 7.21 11.09
N ALA A 99 8.32 8.38 10.55
CA ALA A 99 8.33 8.65 9.10
C ALA A 99 9.69 8.37 8.41
N TRP A 100 10.78 8.32 9.18
CA TRP A 100 12.10 7.94 8.67
C TRP A 100 12.12 6.50 8.12
N GLN A 101 11.30 5.61 8.67
CA GLN A 101 11.19 4.22 8.19
C GLN A 101 10.60 4.19 6.78
N PHE A 102 9.53 4.92 6.52
CA PHE A 102 8.95 5.02 5.17
C PHE A 102 9.96 5.54 4.15
N ARG A 103 10.75 6.57 4.53
CA ARG A 103 11.80 7.10 3.65
C ARG A 103 12.86 6.07 3.33
N GLN A 104 13.26 5.25 4.31
CA GLN A 104 14.25 4.20 4.09
C GLN A 104 13.69 3.08 3.21
N ILE A 105 12.46 2.63 3.46
CA ILE A 105 11.77 1.63 2.67
C ILE A 105 11.63 2.10 1.22
N LEU A 106 11.05 3.27 0.99
CA LEU A 106 10.86 3.83 -0.36
C LEU A 106 12.20 4.11 -1.07
N GLY A 107 13.24 4.43 -0.31
CA GLY A 107 14.59 4.61 -0.83
C GLY A 107 15.21 3.34 -1.43
N ARG A 108 14.62 2.16 -1.22
CA ARG A 108 15.04 0.90 -1.82
C ARG A 108 14.33 0.61 -3.16
N GLY A 109 13.42 1.49 -3.59
CA GLY A 109 12.73 1.37 -4.87
C GLY A 109 11.52 0.43 -4.84
N VAL A 110 10.96 0.14 -3.68
CA VAL A 110 9.69 -0.59 -3.57
C VAL A 110 8.52 0.23 -4.12
N HIS A 111 7.42 -0.43 -4.44
CA HIS A 111 6.29 0.14 -5.17
C HIS A 111 5.10 0.49 -4.26
N GLY A 112 5.17 0.12 -2.99
CA GLY A 112 4.12 0.39 -2.03
C GLY A 112 4.53 0.14 -0.59
N ILE A 113 3.69 0.64 0.32
CA ILE A 113 3.80 0.40 1.76
C ILE A 113 2.40 0.09 2.29
N LEU A 114 2.31 -0.90 3.17
CA LEU A 114 1.15 -1.21 3.96
C LEU A 114 1.42 -0.76 5.40
N LEU A 115 0.62 0.19 5.89
CA LEU A 115 0.67 0.69 7.27
C LEU A 115 -0.19 -0.20 8.15
N CYS A 116 0.41 -0.79 9.17
CA CYS A 116 -0.27 -1.71 10.09
C CYS A 116 -1.01 -0.95 11.20
N GLN A 117 -2.01 -1.56 11.80
CA GLN A 117 -2.78 -1.06 12.94
C GLN A 117 -3.25 0.41 12.77
N ALA A 118 -3.91 0.70 11.65
CA ALA A 118 -4.45 2.04 11.39
C ALA A 118 -5.71 2.29 12.22
N GLU A 119 -5.65 3.26 13.14
CA GLU A 119 -6.71 3.54 14.11
C GLU A 119 -7.34 4.94 13.98
N SER A 120 -6.70 5.84 13.23
CA SER A 120 -7.23 7.19 13.00
C SER A 120 -6.93 7.73 11.61
N ALA A 121 -7.86 8.52 11.07
CA ALA A 121 -7.67 9.21 9.80
C ALA A 121 -6.48 10.18 9.82
N ASP A 122 -6.18 10.78 10.97
CA ASP A 122 -5.06 11.69 11.13
C ASP A 122 -3.70 10.97 11.07
N ALA A 123 -3.63 9.74 11.59
CA ALA A 123 -2.46 8.87 11.43
C ALA A 123 -2.24 8.52 9.96
N VAL A 124 -3.30 8.14 9.27
CA VAL A 124 -3.22 7.77 7.85
C VAL A 124 -2.89 8.97 6.96
N ARG A 125 -3.39 10.17 7.26
CA ARG A 125 -2.93 11.40 6.59
C ARG A 125 -1.43 11.62 6.78
N ALA A 126 -0.96 11.51 8.03
CA ALA A 126 0.46 11.65 8.34
C ALA A 126 1.33 10.62 7.59
N PHE A 127 0.83 9.38 7.41
CA PHE A 127 1.46 8.35 6.61
C PHE A 127 1.56 8.75 5.13
N VAL A 128 0.44 9.13 4.51
CA VAL A 128 0.41 9.56 3.10
C VAL A 128 1.35 10.76 2.89
N GLU A 129 1.27 11.78 3.75
CA GLU A 129 2.16 12.96 3.70
C GLU A 129 3.64 12.58 3.84
N SER A 130 3.96 11.59 4.66
CA SER A 130 5.34 11.13 4.88
C SER A 130 5.93 10.37 3.68
N CYS A 131 5.09 9.79 2.84
CA CYS A 131 5.49 9.10 1.61
C CYS A 131 5.65 10.05 0.41
N ARG A 132 5.12 11.26 0.47
CA ARG A 132 5.04 12.22 -0.64
C ARG A 132 6.15 13.26 -0.62
N TYR A 133 6.64 13.62 -1.79
CA TYR A 133 7.51 14.78 -1.95
C TYR A 133 6.72 16.10 -1.90
N PRO A 134 7.31 17.19 -1.35
CA PRO A 134 6.59 18.46 -1.13
C PRO A 134 6.05 19.13 -2.39
N HIS A 135 6.61 18.85 -3.57
CA HIS A 135 6.17 19.44 -4.83
C HIS A 135 4.91 18.77 -5.41
N ASN A 136 4.57 17.58 -4.95
CA ASN A 136 3.33 16.90 -5.32
C ASN A 136 2.15 17.48 -4.52
N THR A 137 1.37 18.35 -5.15
CA THR A 137 0.34 19.16 -4.48
C THR A 137 -1.10 18.67 -4.68
N LEU A 138 -1.32 17.60 -5.44
CA LEU A 138 -2.66 17.03 -5.61
C LEU A 138 -3.25 16.62 -4.25
N GLY A 139 -4.49 17.03 -3.98
CA GLY A 139 -5.19 16.74 -2.73
C GLY A 139 -4.69 17.53 -1.51
N VAL A 140 -3.69 18.39 -1.66
CA VAL A 140 -3.23 19.30 -0.60
C VAL A 140 -4.27 20.40 -0.39
N ASP A 141 -4.53 20.76 0.87
CA ASP A 141 -5.43 21.85 1.22
C ASP A 141 -4.98 23.17 0.58
N PRO A 142 -5.80 23.77 -0.29
CA PRO A 142 -5.45 25.03 -0.95
C PRO A 142 -5.29 26.21 0.02
N ALA A 143 -5.79 26.12 1.25
CA ALA A 143 -5.56 27.13 2.30
C ALA A 143 -4.12 27.10 2.84
N ILE A 144 -3.37 26.03 2.59
CA ILE A 144 -1.96 25.93 2.98
C ILE A 144 -1.10 26.79 2.05
N PRO A 145 -0.36 27.79 2.57
CA PRO A 145 0.51 28.62 1.74
C PRO A 145 1.55 27.77 0.99
N SER A 146 1.88 28.18 -0.22
CA SER A 146 2.92 27.51 -1.01
C SER A 146 4.23 27.39 -0.23
N PRO A 147 5.08 26.40 -0.52
CA PRO A 147 6.37 26.25 0.15
C PRO A 147 7.22 27.52 0.15
N LEU A 148 7.18 28.28 -0.95
CA LEU A 148 7.90 29.54 -1.09
C LEU A 148 7.32 30.66 -0.21
N ALA A 149 6.00 30.77 -0.11
CA ALA A 149 5.33 31.75 0.76
C ALA A 149 5.63 31.50 2.25
N ARG A 150 5.94 30.27 2.62
CA ARG A 150 6.27 29.90 4.01
C ARG A 150 7.68 30.30 4.44
N MET A 151 8.59 30.63 3.52
CA MET A 151 9.92 31.17 3.87
C MET A 151 9.84 32.52 4.59
N GLY A 152 8.72 33.25 4.47
CA GLY A 152 8.48 34.50 5.17
C GLY A 152 8.00 34.36 6.63
N GLY A 153 8.13 33.19 7.27
CA GLY A 153 7.79 32.97 8.68
C GLY A 153 6.34 32.49 8.90
N ALA A 154 5.63 32.15 7.86
CA ALA A 154 4.28 31.59 8.01
C ALA A 154 4.33 30.19 8.61
N VAL A 155 3.50 29.98 9.60
CA VAL A 155 3.28 28.80 10.42
C VAL A 155 3.25 27.51 9.60
N ARG A 156 3.90 26.45 10.09
CA ARG A 156 3.55 25.07 9.68
C ARG A 156 2.03 24.96 9.73
N ALA A 157 1.40 24.76 8.59
CA ALA A 157 -0.01 24.42 8.58
C ALA A 157 -0.16 23.13 9.38
N LYS A 158 -0.76 23.25 10.52
CA LYS A 158 -1.28 22.13 11.28
C LYS A 158 -2.55 21.72 10.58
N ASP A 159 -2.71 20.45 10.41
CA ASP A 159 -3.96 19.82 10.03
C ASP A 159 -4.69 20.44 8.82
N GLY A 160 -4.65 19.76 7.68
CA GLY A 160 -5.41 20.15 6.50
C GLY A 160 -6.89 20.37 6.86
N GLY A 161 -7.53 21.34 6.23
CA GLY A 161 -8.96 21.57 6.36
C GLY A 161 -9.80 20.41 5.83
N ALA A 162 -11.07 20.68 5.60
CA ALA A 162 -11.98 19.77 4.93
C ALA A 162 -12.47 20.39 3.61
N ASP A 163 -12.74 19.58 2.62
CA ASP A 163 -13.41 20.02 1.40
C ASP A 163 -14.90 20.30 1.63
N ALA A 164 -15.61 20.76 0.61
CA ALA A 164 -17.05 21.05 0.70
C ALA A 164 -17.91 19.82 1.06
N ALA A 165 -17.39 18.60 0.91
CA ALA A 165 -18.05 17.37 1.32
C ALA A 165 -17.61 16.91 2.72
N GLY A 166 -16.82 17.70 3.46
CA GLY A 166 -16.33 17.38 4.79
C GLY A 166 -15.14 16.41 4.82
N ARG A 167 -14.57 16.03 3.66
CA ARG A 167 -13.41 15.12 3.60
C ARG A 167 -12.16 15.90 3.98
N LYS A 168 -11.36 15.34 4.87
CA LYS A 168 -10.09 15.93 5.31
C LYS A 168 -9.10 15.98 4.14
N LEU A 169 -8.54 17.15 3.88
CA LEU A 169 -7.52 17.38 2.87
C LEU A 169 -6.11 17.06 3.44
N LEU A 170 -5.18 16.76 2.55
CA LEU A 170 -3.79 16.50 2.93
C LEU A 170 -3.04 17.79 3.26
N GLY A 171 -2.07 17.67 4.15
CA GLY A 171 -0.98 18.62 4.28
C GLY A 171 0.07 18.43 3.16
N ILE A 172 1.14 19.23 3.22
CA ILE A 172 2.24 19.11 2.27
C ILE A 172 3.05 17.86 2.59
N GLY A 173 3.48 17.17 1.53
CA GLY A 173 4.38 16.04 1.63
C GLY A 173 5.67 16.38 2.40
N THR A 174 6.16 15.42 3.20
CA THR A 174 7.31 15.63 4.10
C THR A 174 8.52 14.78 3.73
N ARG A 175 8.45 14.00 2.62
CA ARG A 175 9.57 13.21 2.13
C ARG A 175 10.69 14.11 1.63
N GLY A 176 11.88 13.97 2.22
CA GLY A 176 13.06 14.74 1.82
C GLY A 176 13.82 14.13 0.65
N ARG A 177 14.78 14.89 0.12
CA ARG A 177 15.72 14.46 -0.92
C ARG A 177 16.75 13.45 -0.42
N GLY A 178 17.36 12.70 -1.37
CA GLY A 178 18.49 11.80 -1.19
C GLY A 178 18.15 10.36 -1.51
N SER A 179 16.99 9.86 -1.08
CA SER A 179 16.58 8.48 -1.31
C SER A 179 16.17 8.18 -2.77
N GLU A 180 15.85 9.19 -3.57
CA GLU A 180 15.54 9.05 -4.99
C GLU A 180 16.72 8.53 -5.80
N THR A 181 17.95 8.87 -5.41
CA THR A 181 19.16 8.45 -6.13
C THR A 181 19.38 6.94 -6.11
N THR A 182 18.90 6.25 -5.08
CA THR A 182 18.95 4.79 -4.96
C THR A 182 17.69 4.10 -5.48
N ALA A 183 16.54 4.74 -5.38
CA ALA A 183 15.26 4.18 -5.80
C ALA A 183 14.99 4.33 -7.31
N ALA A 184 15.33 5.47 -7.91
CA ALA A 184 15.07 5.76 -9.32
C ALA A 184 15.68 4.72 -10.29
N PRO A 185 16.92 4.24 -10.11
CA PRO A 185 17.47 3.17 -10.95
C PRO A 185 16.69 1.87 -10.89
N VAL A 186 16.06 1.53 -9.76
CA VAL A 186 15.21 0.35 -9.63
C VAL A 186 13.98 0.47 -10.53
N TRP A 187 13.40 1.66 -10.61
CA TRP A 187 12.26 1.96 -11.50
C TRP A 187 12.67 2.25 -12.94
N GLY A 188 13.97 2.37 -13.22
CA GLY A 188 14.49 2.72 -14.55
C GLY A 188 14.25 4.18 -14.93
N LEU A 189 14.22 5.08 -13.96
CA LEU A 189 13.93 6.50 -14.13
C LEU A 189 15.11 7.39 -13.78
N SER A 190 15.04 8.67 -14.21
CA SER A 190 15.83 9.73 -13.61
C SER A 190 15.36 10.03 -12.18
N SER A 191 16.17 10.71 -11.38
CA SER A 191 15.76 11.11 -10.02
C SER A 191 14.56 12.07 -10.04
N GLU A 192 14.50 12.97 -11.01
CA GLU A 192 13.40 13.92 -11.20
C GLU A 192 12.10 13.17 -11.56
N ASP A 193 12.13 12.30 -12.56
CA ASP A 193 10.97 11.51 -12.98
C ASP A 193 10.48 10.60 -11.86
N TYR A 194 11.42 10.02 -11.08
CA TYR A 194 11.06 9.23 -9.92
C TYR A 194 10.30 10.07 -8.87
N MET A 195 10.78 11.26 -8.55
CA MET A 195 10.10 12.13 -7.58
C MET A 195 8.68 12.51 -8.03
N ASP A 196 8.47 12.71 -9.33
CA ASP A 196 7.15 13.00 -9.89
C ASP A 196 6.22 11.78 -9.91
N ARG A 197 6.77 10.60 -10.20
CA ARG A 197 6.00 9.36 -10.35
C ARG A 197 5.80 8.62 -9.02
N CYS A 198 6.68 8.81 -8.03
CA CYS A 198 6.56 8.22 -6.69
C CYS A 198 5.58 9.03 -5.83
N ASP A 199 4.35 9.14 -6.30
CA ASP A 199 3.20 9.77 -5.64
C ASP A 199 2.05 8.76 -5.59
N PRO A 200 1.18 8.80 -4.55
CA PRO A 200 0.14 7.79 -4.35
C PRO A 200 -0.91 7.76 -5.46
N TRP A 201 -1.13 6.58 -6.02
CA TRP A 201 -2.31 6.27 -6.80
C TRP A 201 -3.44 5.80 -5.84
N PRO A 202 -4.73 6.15 -6.06
CA PRO A 202 -5.31 6.87 -7.21
C PRO A 202 -5.31 8.40 -7.08
N LEU A 203 -4.82 8.98 -5.98
CA LEU A 203 -4.80 10.43 -5.78
C LEU A 203 -4.14 11.17 -6.95
N ASN A 204 -2.96 10.70 -7.34
CA ASN A 204 -2.30 11.14 -8.55
C ASN A 204 -2.54 10.11 -9.66
N PRO A 205 -3.29 10.46 -10.73
CA PRO A 205 -3.53 9.53 -11.84
C PRO A 205 -2.25 9.06 -12.56
N ARG A 206 -1.12 9.75 -12.39
CA ARG A 206 0.19 9.34 -12.91
C ARG A 206 1.09 8.73 -11.84
N GLY A 207 0.61 8.67 -10.61
CA GLY A 207 1.33 8.09 -9.48
C GLY A 207 1.53 6.59 -9.65
N GLU A 208 2.64 6.09 -9.14
CA GLU A 208 3.03 4.67 -9.20
C GLU A 208 3.19 4.05 -7.82
N LEU A 209 2.94 4.85 -6.75
CA LEU A 209 3.04 4.37 -5.38
C LEU A 209 1.68 3.85 -4.92
N LEU A 210 1.63 2.60 -4.46
CA LEU A 210 0.42 1.95 -3.93
C LEU A 210 0.50 1.89 -2.40
N LEU A 211 -0.27 2.72 -1.72
CA LEU A 211 -0.33 2.78 -0.26
C LEU A 211 -1.56 2.05 0.26
N GLY A 212 -1.38 1.27 1.32
CA GLY A 212 -2.45 0.53 1.99
C GLY A 212 -2.42 0.69 3.50
N VAL A 213 -3.51 0.26 4.14
CA VAL A 213 -3.66 0.23 5.60
C VAL A 213 -4.26 -1.09 6.07
N LYS A 214 -3.85 -1.57 7.25
CA LYS A 214 -4.51 -2.67 7.97
C LYS A 214 -5.42 -2.10 9.06
N LEU A 215 -6.67 -2.56 9.08
CA LEU A 215 -7.69 -2.23 10.08
C LEU A 215 -7.91 -3.48 10.94
N GLU A 216 -7.17 -3.57 12.02
CA GLU A 216 -6.98 -4.83 12.76
C GLU A 216 -7.09 -4.66 14.28
N SER A 217 -7.77 -3.57 14.70
CA SER A 217 -8.17 -3.30 16.07
C SER A 217 -9.64 -2.83 16.13
N PRO A 218 -10.32 -2.95 17.28
CA PRO A 218 -11.65 -2.36 17.45
C PRO A 218 -11.71 -0.87 17.11
N GLU A 219 -10.66 -0.12 17.45
CA GLU A 219 -10.51 1.31 17.16
C GLU A 219 -10.42 1.55 15.65
N GLY A 220 -9.60 0.78 14.93
CA GLY A 220 -9.47 0.87 13.48
C GLY A 220 -10.78 0.56 12.77
N VAL A 221 -11.50 -0.47 13.22
CA VAL A 221 -12.84 -0.81 12.70
C VAL A 221 -13.84 0.28 13.01
N ALA A 222 -13.82 0.87 14.20
CA ALA A 222 -14.74 1.94 14.59
C ALA A 222 -14.61 3.20 13.73
N HIS A 223 -13.40 3.50 13.22
CA HIS A 223 -13.09 4.68 12.42
C HIS A 223 -12.84 4.36 10.93
N CYS A 224 -13.19 3.17 10.46
CA CYS A 224 -12.76 2.69 9.14
C CYS A 224 -13.24 3.56 7.98
N GLU A 225 -14.43 4.15 8.05
CA GLU A 225 -14.95 5.04 7.01
C GLU A 225 -14.10 6.31 6.87
N GLU A 226 -13.72 6.91 8.01
CA GLU A 226 -12.87 8.12 8.02
C GLU A 226 -11.44 7.81 7.56
N ILE A 227 -10.91 6.66 7.97
CA ILE A 227 -9.58 6.17 7.60
C ILE A 227 -9.52 5.91 6.10
N ILE A 228 -10.46 5.15 5.56
CA ILE A 228 -10.49 4.76 4.14
C ILE A 228 -10.77 5.95 3.22
N ALA A 229 -11.46 6.99 3.73
CA ALA A 229 -11.70 8.22 2.98
C ALA A 229 -10.47 9.14 2.86
N VAL A 230 -9.33 8.81 3.49
CA VAL A 230 -8.10 9.61 3.36
C VAL A 230 -7.57 9.52 1.92
N PRO A 231 -7.35 10.66 1.24
CA PRO A 231 -6.84 10.67 -0.12
C PRO A 231 -5.46 10.03 -0.21
N GLY A 232 -5.26 9.19 -1.24
CA GLY A 232 -3.98 8.54 -1.51
C GLY A 232 -3.87 7.09 -1.04
N LEU A 233 -4.91 6.54 -0.41
CA LEU A 233 -5.00 5.10 -0.19
C LEU A 233 -5.45 4.39 -1.47
N GLY A 234 -4.73 3.33 -1.84
CA GLY A 234 -5.08 2.44 -2.93
C GLY A 234 -5.78 1.17 -2.47
N PHE A 235 -5.49 0.70 -1.25
CA PHE A 235 -6.13 -0.50 -0.69
C PHE A 235 -6.21 -0.47 0.84
N ALA A 236 -7.10 -1.32 1.39
CA ALA A 236 -7.23 -1.53 2.84
C ALA A 236 -7.49 -3.01 3.15
N GLU A 237 -6.97 -3.48 4.27
CA GLU A 237 -7.06 -4.85 4.76
C GLU A 237 -7.79 -4.92 6.10
N ILE A 238 -8.50 -6.01 6.34
CA ILE A 238 -9.08 -6.32 7.66
C ILE A 238 -8.04 -6.81 8.68
N GLY A 239 -6.89 -7.39 8.25
CA GLY A 239 -5.89 -7.96 9.16
C GLY A 239 -6.43 -9.02 10.12
N PRO A 240 -6.94 -10.18 9.64
CA PRO A 240 -7.73 -11.11 10.48
C PRO A 240 -6.93 -11.70 11.65
N GLY A 241 -5.60 -11.75 11.55
CA GLY A 241 -4.71 -12.23 12.60
C GLY A 241 -4.80 -11.35 13.85
N ASP A 242 -4.39 -10.09 13.69
CA ASP A 242 -4.32 -9.15 14.81
C ASP A 242 -5.70 -8.66 15.24
N LEU A 243 -6.66 -8.52 14.31
CA LEU A 243 -8.04 -8.24 14.69
C LEU A 243 -8.61 -9.33 15.60
N SER A 244 -8.39 -10.61 15.28
CA SER A 244 -8.88 -11.70 16.14
C SER A 244 -8.24 -11.65 17.52
N LEU A 245 -6.94 -11.37 17.59
CA LEU A 245 -6.22 -11.27 18.86
C LEU A 245 -6.71 -10.07 19.68
N SER A 246 -6.94 -8.91 19.08
CA SER A 246 -7.47 -7.72 19.74
C SER A 246 -8.91 -7.90 20.26
N LEU A 247 -9.69 -8.77 19.61
CA LEU A 247 -11.01 -9.21 20.06
C LEU A 247 -10.97 -10.32 21.12
N GLY A 248 -9.77 -10.78 21.52
CA GLY A 248 -9.59 -11.79 22.57
C GLY A 248 -9.55 -13.25 22.08
N TYR A 249 -9.54 -13.50 20.79
CA TYR A 249 -9.37 -14.84 20.24
C TYR A 249 -7.90 -15.28 20.34
N ARG A 250 -7.64 -16.45 20.90
CA ARG A 250 -6.28 -17.02 20.99
C ARG A 250 -5.82 -17.72 19.71
N THR A 251 -6.75 -18.03 18.84
CA THR A 251 -6.51 -18.66 17.53
C THR A 251 -7.25 -17.86 16.47
N ILE A 252 -6.65 -17.70 15.28
CA ILE A 252 -7.27 -16.99 14.17
C ILE A 252 -8.49 -17.80 13.70
N PRO A 253 -9.73 -17.26 13.82
CA PRO A 253 -10.92 -17.93 13.31
C PRO A 253 -10.84 -18.08 11.77
N ARG A 254 -11.34 -19.18 11.27
CA ARG A 254 -11.51 -19.40 9.82
C ARG A 254 -12.87 -18.90 9.36
N GLU A 255 -12.98 -18.60 8.07
CA GLU A 255 -14.30 -18.34 7.48
C GLU A 255 -15.20 -19.59 7.54
N PRO A 256 -16.51 -19.43 7.82
CA PRO A 256 -17.16 -18.15 8.14
C PRO A 256 -16.69 -17.59 9.49
N TYR A 257 -16.37 -16.30 9.51
CA TYR A 257 -15.90 -15.62 10.70
C TYR A 257 -16.96 -15.58 11.82
N PRO A 258 -16.56 -15.47 13.10
CA PRO A 258 -17.46 -15.08 14.17
C PRO A 258 -18.18 -13.75 13.81
N LYS A 259 -19.37 -13.56 14.39
CA LYS A 259 -20.27 -12.46 14.03
C LYS A 259 -19.56 -11.09 14.02
N GLU A 260 -18.83 -10.76 15.07
CA GLU A 260 -18.14 -9.47 15.22
C GLU A 260 -17.03 -9.26 14.16
N MET A 261 -16.32 -10.31 13.79
CA MET A 261 -15.31 -10.23 12.72
C MET A 261 -15.97 -10.13 11.35
N GLN A 262 -17.09 -10.80 11.14
CA GLN A 262 -17.85 -10.71 9.91
C GLN A 262 -18.44 -9.29 9.72
N GLU A 263 -19.02 -8.72 10.78
CA GLU A 263 -19.53 -7.35 10.79
C GLU A 263 -18.41 -6.33 10.52
N ALA A 264 -17.23 -6.50 11.12
CA ALA A 264 -16.05 -5.68 10.85
C ALA A 264 -15.62 -5.78 9.38
N ARG A 265 -15.50 -7.00 8.85
CA ARG A 265 -15.16 -7.26 7.45
C ARG A 265 -16.13 -6.56 6.50
N ASP A 266 -17.44 -6.73 6.72
CA ASP A 266 -18.47 -6.20 5.83
C ASP A 266 -18.52 -4.66 5.89
N ARG A 267 -18.27 -4.08 7.04
CA ARG A 267 -18.18 -2.62 7.23
C ARG A 267 -16.98 -2.05 6.48
N ILE A 268 -15.79 -2.65 6.62
CA ILE A 268 -14.57 -2.21 5.92
C ILE A 268 -14.73 -2.36 4.41
N LEU A 269 -15.27 -3.49 3.93
CA LEU A 269 -15.56 -3.69 2.51
C LEU A 269 -16.54 -2.64 1.98
N GLY A 270 -17.58 -2.32 2.76
CA GLY A 270 -18.53 -1.26 2.43
C GLY A 270 -17.88 0.12 2.30
N ALA A 271 -16.99 0.47 3.23
CA ALA A 271 -16.23 1.70 3.19
C ALA A 271 -15.27 1.75 1.99
N CYS A 272 -14.57 0.66 1.70
CA CYS A 272 -13.72 0.52 0.52
C CYS A 272 -14.48 0.78 -0.78
N ARG A 273 -15.64 0.15 -0.96
CA ARG A 273 -16.51 0.34 -2.12
C ARG A 273 -16.95 1.80 -2.27
N SER A 274 -17.34 2.44 -1.16
CA SER A 274 -17.83 3.82 -1.16
C SER A 274 -16.74 4.84 -1.52
N CYS A 275 -15.48 4.52 -1.23
CA CYS A 275 -14.33 5.40 -1.48
C CYS A 275 -13.54 5.04 -2.74
N GLY A 276 -13.87 3.93 -3.43
CA GLY A 276 -13.09 3.44 -4.57
C GLY A 276 -11.69 2.92 -4.18
N VAL A 277 -11.54 2.44 -2.94
CA VAL A 277 -10.32 1.83 -2.41
C VAL A 277 -10.44 0.31 -2.56
N ALA A 278 -9.39 -0.36 -3.01
CA ALA A 278 -9.40 -1.81 -3.15
C ALA A 278 -9.41 -2.49 -1.77
N PHE A 279 -10.25 -3.54 -1.63
CA PHE A 279 -10.29 -4.32 -0.39
C PHE A 279 -9.36 -5.53 -0.51
N LEU A 280 -8.52 -5.73 0.52
CA LEU A 280 -7.62 -6.86 0.63
C LEU A 280 -8.21 -7.90 1.58
N GLN A 281 -8.27 -9.14 1.10
CA GLN A 281 -8.69 -10.30 1.89
C GLN A 281 -7.99 -11.57 1.43
N SER A 282 -7.77 -12.50 2.36
CA SER A 282 -7.32 -13.86 2.02
C SER A 282 -8.42 -14.64 1.31
N CYS A 283 -8.04 -15.37 0.26
CA CYS A 283 -8.95 -16.20 -0.52
C CYS A 283 -8.35 -17.59 -0.77
N THR A 284 -9.22 -18.56 -0.97
CA THR A 284 -8.88 -19.91 -1.41
C THR A 284 -9.34 -20.14 -2.84
N ALA A 285 -8.89 -21.24 -3.45
CA ALA A 285 -9.39 -21.62 -4.77
C ALA A 285 -10.91 -21.86 -4.79
N ASP A 286 -11.52 -22.16 -3.66
CA ASP A 286 -12.96 -22.44 -3.58
C ASP A 286 -13.81 -21.18 -3.52
N ASN A 287 -13.38 -20.14 -2.78
CA ASN A 287 -14.15 -18.92 -2.57
C ASN A 287 -13.74 -17.72 -3.45
N ILE A 288 -12.66 -17.82 -4.22
CA ILE A 288 -12.07 -16.69 -4.95
C ILE A 288 -13.06 -15.98 -5.89
N ILE A 289 -13.91 -16.74 -6.61
CA ILE A 289 -14.87 -16.17 -7.54
C ILE A 289 -15.90 -15.32 -6.79
N GLU A 290 -16.48 -15.88 -5.74
CA GLU A 290 -17.42 -15.16 -4.88
C GLU A 290 -16.82 -13.88 -4.31
N ARG A 291 -15.57 -13.93 -3.83
CA ARG A 291 -14.87 -12.76 -3.26
C ARG A 291 -14.59 -11.69 -4.31
N ILE A 292 -14.20 -12.06 -5.53
CA ILE A 292 -14.06 -11.12 -6.65
C ILE A 292 -15.40 -10.46 -6.99
N ASP A 293 -16.47 -11.22 -7.05
CA ASP A 293 -17.81 -10.73 -7.37
C ASP A 293 -18.36 -9.81 -6.26
N GLU A 294 -17.96 -10.05 -5.00
CA GLU A 294 -18.17 -9.12 -3.88
C GLU A 294 -17.32 -7.86 -3.95
N GLY A 295 -16.36 -7.75 -4.86
CA GLY A 295 -15.51 -6.56 -5.01
C GLY A 295 -14.16 -6.61 -4.29
N VAL A 296 -13.69 -7.77 -3.81
CA VAL A 296 -12.32 -7.95 -3.36
C VAL A 296 -11.38 -7.79 -4.56
N ARG A 297 -10.36 -6.94 -4.42
CA ARG A 297 -9.42 -6.63 -5.52
C ARG A 297 -7.97 -6.86 -5.16
N VAL A 298 -7.63 -7.04 -3.90
CA VAL A 298 -6.29 -7.43 -3.45
C VAL A 298 -6.41 -8.75 -2.70
N ILE A 299 -5.67 -9.78 -3.13
CA ILE A 299 -5.93 -11.15 -2.68
C ILE A 299 -4.67 -11.74 -2.08
N ALA A 300 -4.79 -12.07 -0.80
CA ALA A 300 -3.84 -12.81 -0.01
C ALA A 300 -4.12 -14.34 -0.05
N GLY A 301 -3.19 -15.14 0.46
CA GLY A 301 -3.44 -16.55 0.73
C GLY A 301 -2.44 -17.52 0.11
N HIS A 302 -1.37 -17.01 -0.51
CA HIS A 302 -0.26 -17.83 -1.06
C HIS A 302 -0.74 -18.98 -1.97
N SER A 303 -1.84 -18.77 -2.70
CA SER A 303 -2.49 -19.80 -3.51
C SER A 303 -2.45 -19.44 -5.00
N GLU A 304 -1.49 -19.99 -5.70
CA GLU A 304 -1.43 -19.90 -7.16
C GLU A 304 -2.72 -20.44 -7.81
N ALA A 305 -3.30 -21.51 -7.25
CA ALA A 305 -4.56 -22.07 -7.75
C ALA A 305 -5.72 -21.07 -7.65
N ALA A 306 -5.81 -20.30 -6.56
CA ALA A 306 -6.81 -19.23 -6.44
C ALA A 306 -6.54 -18.12 -7.48
N ALA A 307 -5.28 -17.71 -7.65
CA ALA A 307 -4.92 -16.70 -8.64
C ALA A 307 -5.26 -17.13 -10.08
N VAL A 308 -4.97 -18.36 -10.45
CA VAL A 308 -5.31 -18.91 -11.79
C VAL A 308 -6.82 -18.85 -12.02
N ARG A 309 -7.63 -19.30 -11.04
CA ARG A 309 -9.10 -19.26 -11.15
C ARG A 309 -9.65 -17.84 -11.23
N GLY A 310 -9.15 -16.94 -10.39
CA GLY A 310 -9.62 -15.56 -10.36
C GLY A 310 -9.26 -14.78 -11.63
N ARG A 311 -8.04 -14.97 -12.16
CA ARG A 311 -7.63 -14.39 -13.45
C ARG A 311 -8.50 -14.90 -14.60
N ALA A 312 -8.81 -16.19 -14.63
CA ALA A 312 -9.70 -16.78 -15.64
C ALA A 312 -11.11 -16.21 -15.54
N HIS A 313 -11.66 -16.06 -14.33
CA HIS A 313 -12.98 -15.46 -14.08
C HIS A 313 -13.05 -14.02 -14.60
N GLN A 314 -12.05 -13.21 -14.33
CA GLN A 314 -11.97 -11.82 -14.80
C GLN A 314 -11.48 -11.68 -16.25
N LYS A 315 -11.24 -12.78 -16.97
CA LYS A 315 -10.75 -12.79 -18.36
C LYS A 315 -9.48 -11.95 -18.54
N ARG A 316 -8.57 -12.04 -17.57
CA ARG A 316 -7.34 -11.25 -17.56
C ARG A 316 -6.45 -11.59 -18.74
N THR A 317 -5.97 -10.58 -19.44
CA THR A 317 -5.08 -10.73 -20.62
C THR A 317 -3.61 -10.45 -20.29
N MET A 318 -3.33 -9.65 -19.27
CA MET A 318 -1.95 -9.33 -18.87
C MET A 318 -1.27 -10.59 -18.30
N PRO A 319 -0.13 -11.04 -18.85
CA PRO A 319 0.62 -12.17 -18.31
C PRO A 319 1.27 -11.80 -16.97
N VAL A 320 1.64 -12.84 -16.23
CA VAL A 320 2.38 -12.69 -14.96
C VAL A 320 3.87 -12.80 -15.20
#